data_caffee11c1dd82425f237bf8633b5b79
#
_entry.id   caffee11c1dd82425f237bf8633b5b79
#
_cell.length_a   1.000
_cell.length_b   1.000
_cell.length_c   1.000
_cell.angle_alpha   90.00
_cell.angle_beta   90.00
_cell.angle_gamma   90.00
#
_symmetry.space_group_name_H-M   'P 1'
#
loop_
_entity.id
_entity.type
_entity.pdbx_description
1 polymer ?
#
loop_
_entity_poly.entity_id
_entity_poly.type
_entity_poly.pdbx_seq_one_letter_code
_entity_poly.pdbx_strand_id
1 'polypeptide(L)'
;MTEQDTRIPGVHRARDLMRMVMGIGGLIALVVGVLILFNPVESGAAAMQIVAVVLAIYLVIAGIVYLGAMIFSREMSAGRRVGTAVLGLLYLIAGIIVFGSLSTIATVLAAFLAIFIGVMWVFEGIMSFTSLKHQRSKALTVIYGIISVIAGLVLIISPLFAAVALWMILGASLAVMGVVQIVRALQMKSGR
;
A
#
# COMPACT_ATOMS: atom_id res chain seq x y z
N MET A 1 -20.25 13.27 -52.33
CA MET A 1 -20.38 13.66 -50.91
C MET A 1 -19.23 13.03 -50.18
N THR A 2 -18.14 13.77 -50.05
CA THR A 2 -16.85 13.32 -49.47
C THR A 2 -17.02 13.23 -47.98
N GLU A 3 -16.77 12.04 -47.45
CA GLU A 3 -16.70 11.72 -46.03
C GLU A 3 -15.53 12.51 -45.43
N GLN A 4 -15.82 13.67 -44.88
CA GLN A 4 -14.86 14.53 -44.21
C GLN A 4 -14.48 13.83 -42.91
N ASP A 5 -13.30 13.18 -42.94
CA ASP A 5 -12.53 12.65 -41.86
C ASP A 5 -12.42 13.68 -40.72
N THR A 6 -13.35 13.63 -39.78
CA THR A 6 -13.29 14.40 -38.53
C THR A 6 -12.24 13.80 -37.61
N ARG A 7 -10.97 13.86 -38.01
CA ARG A 7 -9.82 13.53 -37.17
C ARG A 7 -9.70 14.62 -36.11
N ILE A 8 -10.24 14.35 -34.94
CA ILE A 8 -10.03 15.20 -33.76
C ILE A 8 -8.54 15.06 -33.38
N PRO A 9 -7.71 16.11 -33.54
CA PRO A 9 -6.25 16.01 -33.33
C PRO A 9 -5.83 15.58 -31.93
N GLY A 10 -6.74 15.69 -30.95
CA GLY A 10 -6.50 15.31 -29.55
C GLY A 10 -6.51 13.79 -29.27
N VAL A 11 -7.23 13.00 -30.08
CA VAL A 11 -7.42 11.56 -29.82
C VAL A 11 -6.14 10.76 -30.09
N HIS A 12 -5.38 11.12 -31.12
CA HIS A 12 -4.11 10.46 -31.44
C HIS A 12 -3.05 10.73 -30.37
N ARG A 13 -2.96 11.98 -29.90
CA ARG A 13 -2.00 12.40 -28.87
C ARG A 13 -2.31 11.74 -27.52
N ALA A 14 -3.58 11.60 -27.16
CA ALA A 14 -4.00 10.90 -25.96
C ALA A 14 -3.68 9.39 -26.01
N ARG A 15 -3.85 8.76 -27.16
CA ARG A 15 -3.53 7.34 -27.38
C ARG A 15 -2.03 7.06 -27.31
N ASP A 16 -1.21 7.91 -27.92
CA ASP A 16 0.25 7.78 -27.88
C ASP A 16 0.80 8.01 -26.48
N LEU A 17 0.27 8.98 -25.74
CA LEU A 17 0.57 9.21 -24.31
C LEU A 17 0.21 7.98 -23.47
N MET A 18 -0.99 7.43 -23.66
CA MET A 18 -1.45 6.26 -22.92
C MET A 18 -0.58 5.03 -23.19
N ARG A 19 -0.18 4.81 -24.43
CA ARG A 19 0.76 3.74 -24.83
C ARG A 19 2.12 3.93 -24.16
N MET A 20 2.65 5.15 -24.15
CA MET A 20 3.93 5.47 -23.53
C MET A 20 3.89 5.25 -22.01
N VAL A 21 2.85 5.74 -21.35
CA VAL A 21 2.64 5.56 -19.91
C VAL A 21 2.49 4.07 -19.55
N MET A 22 1.71 3.30 -20.32
CA MET A 22 1.56 1.87 -20.09
C MET A 22 2.86 1.10 -20.37
N GLY A 23 3.62 1.47 -21.40
CA GLY A 23 4.90 0.83 -21.72
C GLY A 23 5.96 1.05 -20.64
N ILE A 24 6.17 2.30 -20.25
CA ILE A 24 7.13 2.68 -19.20
C ILE A 24 6.68 2.16 -17.85
N GLY A 25 5.41 2.36 -17.48
CA GLY A 25 4.85 1.86 -16.23
C GLY A 25 4.92 0.34 -16.13
N GLY A 26 4.63 -0.38 -17.22
CA GLY A 26 4.75 -1.83 -17.30
C GLY A 26 6.19 -2.32 -17.14
N LEU A 27 7.16 -1.63 -17.75
CA LEU A 27 8.57 -1.96 -17.60
C LEU A 27 9.05 -1.74 -16.16
N ILE A 28 8.70 -0.62 -15.55
CA ILE A 28 9.03 -0.33 -14.15
C ILE A 28 8.40 -1.40 -13.23
N ALA A 29 7.12 -1.70 -13.42
CA ALA A 29 6.43 -2.71 -12.61
C ALA A 29 7.06 -4.10 -12.75
N LEU A 30 7.46 -4.49 -13.97
CA LEU A 30 8.14 -5.75 -14.22
C LEU A 30 9.49 -5.80 -13.52
N VAL A 31 10.33 -4.77 -13.69
CA VAL A 31 11.67 -4.71 -13.07
C VAL A 31 11.55 -4.73 -11.54
N VAL A 32 10.68 -3.91 -10.98
CA VAL A 32 10.46 -3.86 -9.52
C VAL A 32 9.91 -5.19 -9.01
N GLY A 33 8.93 -5.79 -9.70
CA GLY A 33 8.38 -7.09 -9.32
C GLY A 33 9.42 -8.20 -9.31
N VAL A 34 10.29 -8.24 -10.32
CA VAL A 34 11.40 -9.19 -10.41
C VAL A 34 12.42 -8.96 -9.30
N LEU A 35 12.80 -7.72 -9.02
CA LEU A 35 13.74 -7.38 -7.92
C LEU A 35 13.19 -7.82 -6.56
N ILE A 36 11.89 -7.63 -6.32
CA ILE A 36 11.23 -8.11 -5.09
C ILE A 36 11.31 -9.62 -4.97
N LEU A 37 11.09 -10.36 -6.06
CA LEU A 37 11.13 -11.83 -6.04
C LEU A 37 12.53 -12.38 -5.79
N PHE A 38 13.59 -11.71 -6.27
CA PHE A 38 14.97 -12.13 -6.02
C PHE A 38 15.45 -11.83 -4.59
N ASN A 39 14.99 -10.72 -3.99
CA ASN A 39 15.40 -10.29 -2.65
C ASN A 39 14.18 -9.84 -1.81
N PRO A 40 13.26 -10.77 -1.46
CA PRO A 40 12.01 -10.39 -0.83
C PRO A 40 12.20 -9.80 0.59
N VAL A 41 13.16 -10.27 1.34
CA VAL A 41 13.43 -9.79 2.71
C VAL A 41 13.99 -8.38 2.68
N GLU A 42 15.04 -8.16 1.90
CA GLU A 42 15.72 -6.86 1.83
C GLU A 42 14.85 -5.78 1.19
N SER A 43 14.17 -6.10 0.09
CA SER A 43 13.27 -5.16 -0.58
C SER A 43 12.06 -4.79 0.31
N GLY A 44 11.50 -5.78 1.04
CA GLY A 44 10.44 -5.55 2.01
C GLY A 44 10.90 -4.69 3.19
N ALA A 45 12.08 -4.97 3.73
CA ALA A 45 12.68 -4.18 4.80
C ALA A 45 12.93 -2.73 4.34
N ALA A 46 13.51 -2.53 3.15
CA ALA A 46 13.74 -1.22 2.59
C ALA A 46 12.43 -0.42 2.41
N ALA A 47 11.37 -1.05 1.88
CA ALA A 47 10.08 -0.42 1.74
C ALA A 47 9.49 0.00 3.10
N MET A 48 9.57 -0.87 4.12
CA MET A 48 9.09 -0.55 5.46
C MET A 48 9.94 0.52 6.14
N GLN A 49 11.23 0.60 5.87
CA GLN A 49 12.08 1.70 6.34
C GLN A 49 11.65 3.04 5.73
N ILE A 50 11.29 3.09 4.46
CA ILE A 50 10.73 4.30 3.84
C ILE A 50 9.44 4.72 4.57
N VAL A 51 8.55 3.77 4.86
CA VAL A 51 7.32 4.05 5.64
C VAL A 51 7.67 4.58 7.02
N ALA A 52 8.66 3.99 7.70
CA ALA A 52 9.11 4.46 9.02
C ALA A 52 9.68 5.89 8.96
N VAL A 53 10.44 6.23 7.92
CA VAL A 53 10.94 7.61 7.72
C VAL A 53 9.78 8.59 7.52
N VAL A 54 8.81 8.25 6.69
CA VAL A 54 7.63 9.10 6.47
C VAL A 54 6.84 9.29 7.78
N LEU A 55 6.68 8.21 8.57
CA LEU A 55 6.05 8.27 9.88
C LEU A 55 6.83 9.18 10.84
N ALA A 56 8.16 9.05 10.88
CA ALA A 56 9.01 9.89 11.72
C ALA A 56 8.88 11.38 11.38
N ILE A 57 8.93 11.71 10.08
CA ILE A 57 8.74 13.08 9.59
C ILE A 57 7.35 13.60 10.00
N TYR A 58 6.30 12.79 9.81
CA TYR A 58 4.94 13.15 10.22
C TYR A 58 4.87 13.45 11.72
N LEU A 59 5.43 12.59 12.58
CA LEU A 59 5.42 12.76 14.03
C LEU A 59 6.15 14.04 14.45
N VAL A 60 7.31 14.33 13.86
CA VAL A 60 8.07 15.57 14.15
C VAL A 60 7.27 16.80 13.73
N ILE A 61 6.73 16.83 12.52
CA ILE A 61 5.92 17.96 12.03
C ILE A 61 4.68 18.14 12.91
N ALA A 62 3.97 17.06 13.23
CA ALA A 62 2.80 17.11 14.11
C ALA A 62 3.18 17.67 15.50
N GLY A 63 4.28 17.19 16.08
CA GLY A 63 4.79 17.69 17.35
C GLY A 63 5.07 19.21 17.34
N ILE A 64 5.74 19.69 16.28
CA ILE A 64 6.01 21.13 16.09
C ILE A 64 4.71 21.92 15.96
N VAL A 65 3.74 21.42 15.19
CA VAL A 65 2.43 22.06 14.99
C VAL A 65 1.65 22.15 16.29
N TYR A 66 1.60 21.07 17.10
CA TYR A 66 0.94 21.08 18.40
C TYR A 66 1.59 22.05 19.37
N LEU A 67 2.92 22.11 19.45
CA LEU A 67 3.64 23.07 20.29
C LEU A 67 3.45 24.50 19.80
N GLY A 68 3.47 24.72 18.48
CA GLY A 68 3.16 26.02 17.90
C GLY A 68 1.73 26.47 18.22
N ALA A 69 0.75 25.58 18.09
CA ALA A 69 -0.63 25.88 18.46
C ALA A 69 -0.78 26.25 19.94
N MET A 70 -0.08 25.57 20.84
CA MET A 70 -0.05 25.93 22.27
C MET A 70 0.47 27.34 22.51
N ILE A 71 1.52 27.76 21.78
CA ILE A 71 2.17 29.07 21.96
C ILE A 71 1.33 30.20 21.36
N PHE A 72 0.81 29.99 20.13
CA PHE A 72 0.16 31.05 19.36
C PHE A 72 -1.35 31.19 19.58
N SER A 73 -2.03 30.16 20.12
CA SER A 73 -3.48 30.23 20.36
C SER A 73 -3.81 30.97 21.67
N ARG A 74 -4.34 32.17 21.55
CA ARG A 74 -4.74 33.01 22.70
C ARG A 74 -6.04 32.60 23.38
N GLU A 75 -6.90 31.84 22.70
CA GLU A 75 -8.25 31.46 23.17
C GLU A 75 -8.31 30.08 23.85
N MET A 76 -7.20 29.39 24.02
CA MET A 76 -7.19 28.09 24.67
C MET A 76 -7.35 28.20 26.21
N SER A 77 -8.27 27.40 26.77
CA SER A 77 -8.35 27.19 28.22
C SER A 77 -7.05 26.54 28.74
N ALA A 78 -6.70 26.79 30.01
CA ALA A 78 -5.47 26.28 30.61
C ALA A 78 -5.32 24.75 30.46
N GLY A 79 -6.41 23.99 30.66
CA GLY A 79 -6.40 22.53 30.54
C GLY A 79 -6.12 22.07 29.09
N ARG A 80 -6.74 22.70 28.09
CA ARG A 80 -6.47 22.42 26.69
C ARG A 80 -5.04 22.74 26.30
N ARG A 81 -4.48 23.81 26.82
CA ARG A 81 -3.09 24.25 26.57
C ARG A 81 -2.09 23.22 27.06
N VAL A 82 -2.28 22.71 28.29
CA VAL A 82 -1.45 21.65 28.86
C VAL A 82 -1.59 20.35 28.05
N GLY A 83 -2.81 19.94 27.72
CA GLY A 83 -3.03 18.74 26.89
C GLY A 83 -2.36 18.83 25.52
N THR A 84 -2.44 19.98 24.86
CA THR A 84 -1.79 20.21 23.55
C THR A 84 -0.27 20.20 23.67
N ALA A 85 0.29 20.76 24.77
CA ALA A 85 1.73 20.73 25.04
C ALA A 85 2.23 19.31 25.25
N VAL A 86 1.53 18.52 26.07
CA VAL A 86 1.89 17.12 26.33
C VAL A 86 1.85 16.30 25.04
N LEU A 87 0.79 16.44 24.24
CA LEU A 87 0.69 15.76 22.94
C LEU A 87 1.83 16.18 21.99
N GLY A 88 2.11 17.46 21.86
CA GLY A 88 3.20 17.95 21.03
C GLY A 88 4.57 17.40 21.44
N LEU A 89 4.83 17.34 22.75
CA LEU A 89 6.07 16.76 23.28
C LEU A 89 6.15 15.25 23.02
N LEU A 90 5.05 14.54 23.25
CA LEU A 90 4.98 13.10 22.96
C LEU A 90 5.22 12.78 21.48
N TYR A 91 4.63 13.57 20.58
CA TYR A 91 4.85 13.41 19.14
C TYR A 91 6.32 13.69 18.75
N LEU A 92 6.97 14.73 19.30
CA LEU A 92 8.37 14.99 19.05
C LEU A 92 9.29 13.89 19.56
N ILE A 93 9.09 13.44 20.80
CA ILE A 93 9.87 12.34 21.38
C ILE A 93 9.69 11.07 20.54
N ALA A 94 8.45 10.72 20.19
CA ALA A 94 8.16 9.57 19.35
C ALA A 94 8.86 9.68 17.99
N GLY A 95 8.80 10.85 17.33
CA GLY A 95 9.47 11.09 16.05
C GLY A 95 10.99 10.90 16.14
N ILE A 96 11.63 11.41 17.19
CA ILE A 96 13.08 11.24 17.43
C ILE A 96 13.42 9.76 17.65
N ILE A 97 12.63 9.04 18.44
CA ILE A 97 12.82 7.60 18.68
C ILE A 97 12.71 6.81 17.37
N VAL A 98 11.71 7.12 16.54
CA VAL A 98 11.52 6.47 15.24
C VAL A 98 12.70 6.72 14.32
N PHE A 99 13.23 7.94 14.26
CA PHE A 99 14.43 8.26 13.49
C PHE A 99 15.67 7.51 13.98
N GLY A 100 15.81 7.34 15.29
CA GLY A 100 16.94 6.64 15.89
C GLY A 100 16.93 5.12 15.70
N SER A 101 15.76 4.54 15.31
CA SER A 101 15.56 3.08 15.28
C SER A 101 14.77 2.60 14.06
N LEU A 102 15.05 3.16 12.88
CA LEU A 102 14.27 2.93 11.65
C LEU A 102 14.09 1.45 11.31
N SER A 103 15.13 0.63 11.41
CA SER A 103 15.04 -0.82 11.10
C SER A 103 14.13 -1.58 12.08
N THR A 104 14.22 -1.26 13.37
CA THR A 104 13.36 -1.86 14.40
C THR A 104 11.90 -1.45 14.18
N ILE A 105 11.64 -0.17 13.94
CA ILE A 105 10.29 0.34 13.68
C ILE A 105 9.73 -0.24 12.38
N ALA A 106 10.54 -0.37 11.32
CA ALA A 106 10.14 -1.01 10.08
C ALA A 106 9.69 -2.48 10.31
N THR A 107 10.42 -3.23 11.13
CA THR A 107 10.07 -4.61 11.50
C THR A 107 8.75 -4.66 12.27
N VAL A 108 8.58 -3.78 13.26
CA VAL A 108 7.34 -3.67 14.05
C VAL A 108 6.14 -3.30 13.15
N LEU A 109 6.32 -2.34 12.25
CA LEU A 109 5.28 -1.96 11.28
C LEU A 109 4.91 -3.11 10.36
N ALA A 110 5.89 -3.85 9.85
CA ALA A 110 5.64 -5.01 9.00
C ALA A 110 4.85 -6.09 9.75
N ALA A 111 5.23 -6.39 10.99
CA ALA A 111 4.52 -7.35 11.84
C ALA A 111 3.09 -6.87 12.16
N PHE A 112 2.93 -5.60 12.51
CA PHE A 112 1.62 -5.01 12.78
C PHE A 112 0.69 -5.09 11.56
N LEU A 113 1.18 -4.73 10.38
CA LEU A 113 0.41 -4.82 9.13
C LEU A 113 0.04 -6.26 8.80
N ALA A 114 0.95 -7.22 8.98
CA ALA A 114 0.66 -8.62 8.74
C ALA A 114 -0.44 -9.14 9.67
N ILE A 115 -0.37 -8.82 10.98
CA ILE A 115 -1.43 -9.17 11.94
C ILE A 115 -2.75 -8.51 11.56
N PHE A 116 -2.73 -7.22 11.23
CA PHE A 116 -3.94 -6.48 10.85
C PHE A 116 -4.61 -7.09 9.61
N ILE A 117 -3.83 -7.38 8.56
CA ILE A 117 -4.31 -8.07 7.35
C ILE A 117 -4.85 -9.45 7.71
N GLY A 118 -4.15 -10.19 8.58
CA GLY A 118 -4.56 -11.52 9.04
C GLY A 118 -5.93 -11.48 9.73
N VAL A 119 -6.16 -10.52 10.62
CA VAL A 119 -7.46 -10.30 11.26
C VAL A 119 -8.54 -10.02 10.21
N MET A 120 -8.26 -9.14 9.25
CA MET A 120 -9.21 -8.83 8.16
C MET A 120 -9.54 -10.09 7.35
N TRP A 121 -8.57 -10.92 7.02
CA TRP A 121 -8.81 -12.17 6.27
C TRP A 121 -9.61 -13.20 7.06
N VAL A 122 -9.40 -13.30 8.37
CA VAL A 122 -10.24 -14.15 9.24
C VAL A 122 -11.69 -13.65 9.22
N PHE A 123 -11.91 -12.34 9.37
CA PHE A 123 -13.26 -11.76 9.28
C PHE A 123 -13.90 -12.00 7.92
N GLU A 124 -13.16 -11.78 6.84
CA GLU A 124 -13.65 -12.00 5.47
C GLU A 124 -14.03 -13.47 5.23
N GLY A 125 -13.19 -14.42 5.72
CA GLY A 125 -13.49 -15.84 5.68
C GLY A 125 -14.77 -16.21 6.42
N ILE A 126 -14.96 -15.68 7.65
CA ILE A 126 -16.18 -15.89 8.44
C ILE A 126 -17.41 -15.31 7.72
N MET A 127 -17.30 -14.08 7.20
CA MET A 127 -18.37 -13.43 6.46
C MET A 127 -18.74 -14.16 5.16
N SER A 128 -17.77 -14.83 4.53
CA SER A 128 -18.00 -15.68 3.37
C SER A 128 -19.00 -16.80 3.67
N PHE A 129 -18.97 -17.40 4.85
CA PHE A 129 -19.92 -18.44 5.26
C PHE A 129 -21.33 -17.89 5.49
N THR A 130 -21.49 -16.65 5.93
CA THR A 130 -22.81 -16.04 6.14
C THR A 130 -23.50 -15.72 4.82
N SER A 131 -22.74 -15.46 3.74
CA SER A 131 -23.24 -15.10 2.42
C SER A 131 -23.60 -16.30 1.52
N LEU A 132 -23.39 -17.55 1.97
CA LEU A 132 -23.62 -18.79 1.20
C LEU A 132 -25.02 -18.90 0.58
N LYS A 133 -26.04 -18.35 1.24
CA LYS A 133 -27.45 -18.43 0.75
C LYS A 133 -27.68 -17.66 -0.54
N HIS A 134 -26.84 -16.64 -0.84
CA HIS A 134 -27.02 -15.74 -1.98
C HIS A 134 -26.02 -15.99 -3.11
N GLN A 135 -25.12 -16.96 -2.96
CA GLN A 135 -24.03 -17.22 -3.91
C GLN A 135 -24.41 -18.27 -4.95
N ARG A 136 -24.02 -18.00 -6.20
CA ARG A 136 -24.24 -18.88 -7.35
C ARG A 136 -23.45 -20.20 -7.25
N SER A 137 -22.29 -20.18 -6.59
CA SER A 137 -21.42 -21.34 -6.36
C SER A 137 -21.05 -21.45 -4.89
N LYS A 138 -21.85 -22.22 -4.15
CA LYS A 138 -21.64 -22.45 -2.71
C LYS A 138 -20.29 -23.10 -2.39
N ALA A 139 -19.85 -24.03 -3.25
CA ALA A 139 -18.59 -24.75 -3.06
C ALA A 139 -17.38 -23.82 -3.12
N LEU A 140 -17.32 -22.93 -4.12
CA LEU A 140 -16.22 -21.96 -4.23
C LEU A 140 -16.19 -20.99 -3.06
N THR A 141 -17.35 -20.55 -2.57
CA THR A 141 -17.45 -19.65 -1.41
C THR A 141 -16.97 -20.32 -0.13
N VAL A 142 -17.27 -21.61 0.07
CA VAL A 142 -16.78 -22.38 1.23
C VAL A 142 -15.26 -22.57 1.15
N ILE A 143 -14.73 -22.96 -0.01
CA ILE A 143 -13.28 -23.11 -0.21
C ILE A 143 -12.56 -21.79 0.06
N TYR A 144 -13.07 -20.68 -0.51
CA TYR A 144 -12.53 -19.35 -0.29
C TYR A 144 -12.54 -18.98 1.21
N GLY A 145 -13.67 -19.18 1.91
CA GLY A 145 -13.79 -18.89 3.33
C GLY A 145 -12.80 -19.67 4.19
N ILE A 146 -12.64 -20.98 3.92
CA ILE A 146 -11.66 -21.84 4.62
C ILE A 146 -10.23 -21.34 4.38
N ILE A 147 -9.86 -21.09 3.11
CA ILE A 147 -8.52 -20.60 2.76
C ILE A 147 -8.24 -19.25 3.43
N SER A 148 -9.20 -18.31 3.41
CA SER A 148 -9.05 -17.00 4.03
C SER A 148 -8.85 -17.09 5.55
N VAL A 149 -9.61 -17.95 6.25
CA VAL A 149 -9.44 -18.14 7.69
C VAL A 149 -8.07 -18.75 8.01
N ILE A 150 -7.67 -19.81 7.29
CA ILE A 150 -6.38 -20.46 7.53
C ILE A 150 -5.23 -19.48 7.24
N ALA A 151 -5.25 -18.81 6.10
CA ALA A 151 -4.24 -17.83 5.72
C ALA A 151 -4.19 -16.67 6.74
N GLY A 152 -5.34 -16.14 7.17
CA GLY A 152 -5.42 -15.10 8.20
C GLY A 152 -4.82 -15.54 9.54
N LEU A 153 -5.07 -16.78 9.97
CA LEU A 153 -4.46 -17.34 11.19
C LEU A 153 -2.93 -17.45 11.06
N VAL A 154 -2.41 -17.89 9.91
CA VAL A 154 -0.97 -17.94 9.65
C VAL A 154 -0.35 -16.53 9.74
N LEU A 155 -1.01 -15.52 9.21
CA LEU A 155 -0.55 -14.13 9.29
C LEU A 155 -0.47 -13.63 10.76
N ILE A 156 -1.40 -14.05 11.59
CA ILE A 156 -1.44 -13.65 13.02
C ILE A 156 -0.37 -14.40 13.82
N ILE A 157 -0.19 -15.70 13.58
CA ILE A 157 0.73 -16.55 14.36
C ILE A 157 2.20 -16.30 13.98
N SER A 158 2.47 -16.03 12.69
CA SER A 158 3.83 -15.87 12.18
C SER A 158 3.94 -14.59 11.33
N PRO A 159 3.79 -13.39 11.94
CA PRO A 159 3.61 -12.14 11.18
C PRO A 159 4.83 -11.78 10.33
N LEU A 160 6.05 -12.04 10.75
CA LEU A 160 7.24 -11.73 9.97
C LEU A 160 7.39 -12.64 8.74
N PHE A 161 7.13 -13.93 8.90
CA PHE A 161 7.10 -14.86 7.77
C PHE A 161 5.99 -14.48 6.78
N ALA A 162 4.82 -14.17 7.31
CA ALA A 162 3.67 -13.73 6.51
C ALA A 162 3.94 -12.41 5.78
N ALA A 163 4.62 -11.45 6.41
CA ALA A 163 5.01 -10.21 5.76
C ALA A 163 5.88 -10.47 4.51
N VAL A 164 6.87 -11.39 4.61
CA VAL A 164 7.69 -11.80 3.46
C VAL A 164 6.85 -12.48 2.39
N ALA A 165 5.94 -13.39 2.76
CA ALA A 165 5.06 -14.07 1.82
C ALA A 165 4.15 -13.08 1.08
N LEU A 166 3.53 -12.14 1.80
CA LEU A 166 2.71 -11.06 1.19
C LEU A 166 3.55 -10.19 0.24
N TRP A 167 4.78 -9.90 0.61
CA TRP A 167 5.70 -9.13 -0.23
C TRP A 167 6.06 -9.88 -1.51
N MET A 168 6.28 -11.19 -1.44
CA MET A 168 6.51 -12.04 -2.62
C MET A 168 5.26 -12.07 -3.54
N ILE A 169 4.06 -12.17 -2.97
CA ILE A 169 2.81 -12.12 -3.74
C ILE A 169 2.68 -10.76 -4.46
N LEU A 170 3.03 -9.67 -3.78
CA LEU A 170 3.06 -8.34 -4.37
C LEU A 170 4.06 -8.28 -5.54
N GLY A 171 5.29 -8.78 -5.35
CA GLY A 171 6.32 -8.84 -6.38
C GLY A 171 5.87 -9.64 -7.61
N ALA A 172 5.28 -10.82 -7.40
CA ALA A 172 4.73 -11.64 -8.47
C ALA A 172 3.58 -10.93 -9.21
N SER A 173 2.69 -10.29 -8.47
CA SER A 173 1.57 -9.52 -9.04
C SER A 173 2.06 -8.34 -9.89
N LEU A 174 3.07 -7.61 -9.41
CA LEU A 174 3.70 -6.52 -10.16
C LEU A 174 4.39 -7.02 -11.43
N ALA A 175 5.10 -8.14 -11.36
CA ALA A 175 5.76 -8.72 -12.52
C ALA A 175 4.75 -9.14 -13.59
N VAL A 176 3.68 -9.84 -13.20
CA VAL A 176 2.60 -10.24 -14.13
C VAL A 176 1.89 -9.02 -14.70
N MET A 177 1.54 -8.05 -13.86
CA MET A 177 0.89 -6.81 -14.30
C MET A 177 1.79 -6.02 -15.26
N GLY A 178 3.10 -5.95 -14.98
CA GLY A 178 4.09 -5.33 -15.85
C GLY A 178 4.13 -5.96 -17.24
N VAL A 179 4.18 -7.30 -17.32
CA VAL A 179 4.11 -8.03 -18.58
C VAL A 179 2.82 -7.71 -19.35
N VAL A 180 1.67 -7.78 -18.67
CA VAL A 180 0.37 -7.47 -19.29
C VAL A 180 0.31 -6.04 -19.82
N GLN A 181 0.84 -5.07 -19.08
CA GLN A 181 0.88 -3.67 -19.52
C GLN A 181 1.79 -3.47 -20.73
N ILE A 182 2.97 -4.11 -20.76
CA ILE A 182 3.88 -4.07 -21.91
C ILE A 182 3.20 -4.67 -23.15
N VAL A 183 2.58 -5.85 -23.00
CA VAL A 183 1.87 -6.51 -24.11
C VAL A 183 0.74 -5.62 -24.63
N ARG A 184 -0.06 -5.01 -23.76
CA ARG A 184 -1.11 -4.07 -24.16
C ARG A 184 -0.54 -2.82 -24.87
N ALA A 185 0.56 -2.28 -24.36
CA ALA A 185 1.22 -1.13 -25.01
C ALA A 185 1.71 -1.45 -26.42
N LEU A 186 2.21 -2.68 -26.65
CA LEU A 186 2.64 -3.16 -27.98
C LEU A 186 1.46 -3.44 -28.92
N GLN A 187 0.32 -3.92 -28.38
CA GLN A 187 -0.89 -4.20 -29.16
C GLN A 187 -1.65 -2.94 -29.58
N MET A 188 -1.46 -1.82 -28.88
CA MET A 188 -2.03 -0.54 -29.29
C MET A 188 -1.33 -0.07 -30.57
N LYS A 189 -2.01 -0.23 -31.73
CA LYS A 189 -1.53 0.27 -33.02
C LYS A 189 -1.16 1.75 -32.92
N SER A 190 0.08 2.08 -33.33
CA SER A 190 0.50 3.47 -33.53
C SER A 190 -0.42 4.11 -34.57
N GLY A 191 -1.07 5.20 -34.22
CA GLY A 191 -1.91 5.95 -35.17
C GLY A 191 -1.03 6.70 -36.18
N ARG A 192 -0.49 5.96 -37.17
CA ARG A 192 0.09 6.58 -38.38
C ARG A 192 -1.01 6.79 -39.40
#